data_b8a3ae960e16358c0b6d80af609895a6
#
_entry.id   b8a3ae960e16358c0b6d80af609895a6
#
_cell.length_a   1.000
_cell.length_b   1.000
_cell.length_c   1.000
_cell.angle_alpha   90.00
_cell.angle_beta   90.00
_cell.angle_gamma   90.00
#
_symmetry.space_group_name_H-M   'P 1'
#
loop_
_entity.id
_entity.type
_entity.pdbx_description
1 polymer ?
#
loop_
_entity_poly.entity_id
_entity_poly.type
_entity_poly.pdbx_seq_one_letter_code
_entity_poly.pdbx_strand_id
1 'polypeptide(L)'
;SLAEKELDPSLIEFAKDMPLSLLRQHSTDDLIHEMHQVGEWLTDNPGCYCAGAVDPAASAVRYTIVLRQGERRVGVFARITAAFSACGLSIMRANVETVGEDLLWDQFWVNDPELKQRQPESRIEEVCRVVTKALDDPDSVMPTPRRVWQTQGSKEPSSVLLLPTKVLFDNDTFDHQTILSMFTYDRPSLLSDISGTLSQLDVVIQFAKIDTHLDQIADVFYVTNLDGSPITDSDRQETIRNALVDAVRKPVP
;
A
#
# COMPACT_ATOMS: atom_id res chain seq x y z
N SER A 1 -12.33 -23.73 12.53
CA SER A 1 -12.78 -22.52 13.25
C SER A 1 -11.67 -22.05 14.18
N LEU A 2 -11.42 -20.74 14.26
CA LEU A 2 -10.43 -20.12 15.15
C LEU A 2 -10.64 -20.52 16.63
N ALA A 3 -11.84 -20.91 17.02
CA ALA A 3 -12.22 -21.27 18.37
C ALA A 3 -11.73 -22.66 18.86
N GLU A 4 -11.13 -23.47 17.99
CA GLU A 4 -10.71 -24.83 18.33
C GLU A 4 -9.21 -24.97 18.66
N LYS A 5 -8.43 -23.91 18.45
CA LYS A 5 -7.06 -23.81 18.94
C LYS A 5 -7.07 -22.96 20.22
N GLU A 6 -6.33 -23.35 21.23
CA GLU A 6 -6.15 -22.59 22.48
C GLU A 6 -5.48 -21.24 22.16
N LEU A 7 -6.28 -20.30 21.65
CA LEU A 7 -5.84 -18.94 21.40
C LEU A 7 -5.87 -18.16 22.70
N ASP A 8 -4.83 -17.33 22.91
CA ASP A 8 -4.83 -16.33 23.97
C ASP A 8 -6.08 -15.46 23.87
N PRO A 9 -6.83 -15.22 24.97
CA PRO A 9 -8.01 -14.38 24.97
C PRO A 9 -7.82 -13.00 24.36
N SER A 10 -6.62 -12.41 24.48
CA SER A 10 -6.26 -11.13 23.86
C SER A 10 -6.24 -11.20 22.32
N LEU A 11 -5.82 -12.33 21.75
CA LEU A 11 -5.84 -12.56 20.31
C LEU A 11 -7.23 -12.77 19.76
N ILE A 12 -8.12 -13.38 20.57
CA ILE A 12 -9.53 -13.54 20.21
C ILE A 12 -10.23 -12.17 20.14
N GLU A 13 -9.93 -11.28 21.07
CA GLU A 13 -10.45 -9.91 21.07
C GLU A 13 -9.95 -9.13 19.86
N PHE A 14 -8.67 -9.21 19.58
CA PHE A 14 -8.04 -8.61 18.41
C PHE A 14 -8.61 -9.15 17.09
N ALA A 15 -8.90 -10.46 17.01
CA ALA A 15 -9.48 -11.09 15.84
C ALA A 15 -10.92 -10.64 15.54
N LYS A 16 -11.67 -10.16 16.53
CA LYS A 16 -13.04 -9.67 16.34
C LYS A 16 -13.08 -8.38 15.53
N ASP A 17 -12.05 -7.55 15.67
CA ASP A 17 -11.93 -6.26 14.99
C ASP A 17 -11.27 -6.39 13.60
N MET A 18 -10.82 -7.61 13.23
CA MET A 18 -10.20 -7.84 11.94
C MET A 18 -11.20 -7.80 10.79
N PRO A 19 -10.92 -7.04 9.73
CA PRO A 19 -11.73 -7.03 8.52
C PRO A 19 -11.83 -8.41 7.87
N LEU A 20 -13.00 -8.75 7.33
CA LEU A 20 -13.23 -10.02 6.63
C LEU A 20 -12.31 -10.20 5.41
N SER A 21 -11.85 -9.13 4.81
CA SER A 21 -10.87 -9.10 3.73
C SER A 21 -9.55 -9.74 4.16
N LEU A 22 -9.02 -9.39 5.33
CA LEU A 22 -7.81 -10.00 5.91
C LEU A 22 -8.04 -11.48 6.26
N LEU A 23 -9.19 -11.80 6.87
CA LEU A 23 -9.50 -13.17 7.27
C LEU A 23 -9.61 -14.15 6.10
N ARG A 24 -10.00 -13.67 4.92
CA ARG A 24 -10.18 -14.50 3.71
C ARG A 24 -8.91 -14.72 2.90
N GLN A 25 -7.87 -13.94 3.12
CA GLN A 25 -6.66 -13.96 2.30
C GLN A 25 -5.57 -14.90 2.84
N HIS A 26 -5.73 -15.36 4.07
CA HIS A 26 -4.79 -16.20 4.78
C HIS A 26 -5.34 -17.57 5.07
N SER A 27 -4.46 -18.57 5.15
CA SER A 27 -4.82 -19.78 5.89
C SER A 27 -5.00 -19.40 7.38
N THR A 28 -5.87 -20.13 8.08
CA THR A 28 -6.10 -19.87 9.50
C THR A 28 -4.81 -19.93 10.32
N ASP A 29 -3.89 -20.84 9.98
CA ASP A 29 -2.64 -21.03 10.69
C ASP A 29 -1.65 -19.87 10.46
N ASP A 30 -1.53 -19.39 9.22
CA ASP A 30 -0.67 -18.24 8.90
C ASP A 30 -1.17 -16.97 9.57
N LEU A 31 -2.49 -16.76 9.57
CA LEU A 31 -3.08 -15.59 10.21
C LEU A 31 -2.86 -15.59 11.72
N ILE A 32 -3.07 -16.73 12.38
CA ILE A 32 -2.83 -16.87 13.81
C ILE A 32 -1.36 -16.57 14.14
N HIS A 33 -0.43 -17.11 13.35
CA HIS A 33 0.99 -16.88 13.55
C HIS A 33 1.34 -15.39 13.40
N GLU A 34 0.84 -14.74 12.37
CA GLU A 34 1.05 -13.31 12.11
C GLU A 34 0.45 -12.44 13.21
N MET A 35 -0.78 -12.78 13.68
CA MET A 35 -1.42 -12.10 14.82
C MET A 35 -0.60 -12.21 16.10
N HIS A 36 -0.01 -13.38 16.39
CA HIS A 36 0.87 -13.55 17.54
C HIS A 36 2.08 -12.64 17.46
N GLN A 37 2.77 -12.65 16.32
CA GLN A 37 3.97 -11.81 16.11
C GLN A 37 3.65 -10.33 16.26
N VAL A 38 2.53 -9.87 15.67
CA VAL A 38 2.09 -8.49 15.79
C VAL A 38 1.67 -8.16 17.22
N GLY A 39 0.93 -9.05 17.90
CA GLY A 39 0.50 -8.84 19.27
C GLY A 39 1.67 -8.72 20.26
N GLU A 40 2.66 -9.60 20.17
CA GLU A 40 3.90 -9.52 20.95
C GLU A 40 4.63 -8.20 20.68
N TRP A 41 4.75 -7.83 19.40
CA TRP A 41 5.43 -6.60 19.02
C TRP A 41 4.70 -5.35 19.53
N LEU A 42 3.36 -5.28 19.41
CA LEU A 42 2.55 -4.14 19.87
C LEU A 42 2.65 -3.90 21.38
N THR A 43 2.98 -4.94 22.16
CA THR A 43 3.14 -4.84 23.61
C THR A 43 4.40 -4.08 24.00
N ASP A 44 5.48 -4.26 23.24
CA ASP A 44 6.81 -3.79 23.61
C ASP A 44 7.33 -2.61 22.76
N ASN A 45 6.69 -2.32 21.63
CA ASN A 45 7.21 -1.35 20.66
C ASN A 45 6.17 -0.28 20.29
N PRO A 46 6.53 1.02 20.39
CA PRO A 46 5.67 2.10 19.91
C PRO A 46 5.78 2.39 18.41
N GLY A 47 6.73 1.77 17.69
CA GLY A 47 7.06 2.08 16.30
C GLY A 47 6.22 1.33 15.27
N CYS A 48 6.79 1.07 14.09
CA CYS A 48 6.18 0.34 13.00
C CYS A 48 6.63 -1.13 12.99
N TYR A 49 5.69 -2.07 12.94
CA TYR A 49 5.98 -3.47 12.61
C TYR A 49 6.11 -3.63 11.10
N CYS A 50 7.14 -4.34 10.65
CA CYS A 50 7.28 -4.73 9.26
C CYS A 50 7.88 -6.15 9.20
N ALA A 51 7.17 -7.04 8.53
CA ALA A 51 7.65 -8.39 8.25
C ALA A 51 7.38 -8.75 6.79
N GLY A 52 8.16 -9.65 6.25
CA GLY A 52 8.00 -10.13 4.88
C GLY A 52 8.07 -11.64 4.79
N ALA A 53 7.34 -12.20 3.84
CA ALA A 53 7.36 -13.62 3.51
C ALA A 53 7.34 -13.82 2.00
N VAL A 54 8.10 -14.78 1.50
CA VAL A 54 8.03 -15.18 0.09
C VAL A 54 6.68 -15.86 -0.14
N ASP A 55 5.93 -15.38 -1.11
CA ASP A 55 4.68 -15.96 -1.58
C ASP A 55 4.94 -16.66 -2.94
N PRO A 56 5.17 -17.99 -2.95
CA PRO A 56 5.46 -18.71 -4.18
C PRO A 56 4.28 -18.75 -5.15
N ALA A 57 3.04 -18.70 -4.64
CA ALA A 57 1.82 -18.73 -5.44
C ALA A 57 1.65 -17.44 -6.25
N ALA A 58 1.99 -16.31 -5.65
CA ALA A 58 1.97 -15.01 -6.31
C ALA A 58 3.30 -14.71 -7.04
N SER A 59 4.34 -15.52 -6.88
CA SER A 59 5.71 -15.21 -7.34
C SER A 59 6.20 -13.85 -6.85
N ALA A 60 5.89 -13.51 -5.60
CA ALA A 60 6.10 -12.22 -4.99
C ALA A 60 6.67 -12.36 -3.57
N VAL A 61 7.05 -11.24 -2.98
CA VAL A 61 7.22 -11.13 -1.53
C VAL A 61 6.02 -10.38 -0.98
N ARG A 62 5.37 -10.96 0.02
CA ARG A 62 4.32 -10.28 0.77
C ARG A 62 4.96 -9.59 1.97
N TYR A 63 4.75 -8.29 2.08
CA TYR A 63 5.09 -7.52 3.27
C TYR A 63 3.83 -7.19 4.05
N THR A 64 3.87 -7.40 5.37
CA THR A 64 2.86 -6.96 6.32
C THR A 64 3.45 -5.82 7.12
N ILE A 65 2.74 -4.70 7.16
CA ILE A 65 3.13 -3.48 7.86
C ILE A 65 2.00 -3.12 8.82
N VAL A 66 2.33 -3.03 10.11
CA VAL A 66 1.35 -2.70 11.14
C VAL A 66 1.87 -1.54 11.98
N LEU A 67 1.02 -0.54 12.17
CA LEU A 67 1.34 0.62 13.00
C LEU A 67 0.10 1.26 13.59
N ARG A 68 0.24 1.93 14.74
CA ARG A 68 -0.82 2.77 15.28
C ARG A 68 -0.86 4.08 14.54
N GLN A 69 -2.02 4.40 14.01
CA GLN A 69 -2.21 5.57 13.16
C GLN A 69 -2.13 6.88 13.94
N GLY A 70 -2.64 6.91 15.17
CA GLY A 70 -2.69 8.13 15.99
C GLY A 70 -3.35 9.29 15.23
N GLU A 71 -2.77 10.49 15.36
CA GLU A 71 -3.21 11.68 14.62
C GLU A 71 -2.68 11.75 13.16
N ARG A 72 -1.84 10.80 12.75
CA ARG A 72 -1.08 10.84 11.48
C ARG A 72 -1.72 9.99 10.39
N ARG A 73 -2.92 10.35 9.98
CA ARG A 73 -3.65 9.62 8.93
C ARG A 73 -3.11 9.84 7.52
N VAL A 74 -2.50 11.00 7.27
CA VAL A 74 -2.04 11.40 5.93
C VAL A 74 -0.59 10.98 5.71
N GLY A 75 -0.32 10.42 4.51
CA GLY A 75 1.02 10.17 4.04
C GLY A 75 1.63 8.81 4.42
N VAL A 76 1.02 8.00 5.29
CA VAL A 76 1.52 6.66 5.64
C VAL A 76 1.68 5.80 4.39
N PHE A 77 0.62 5.66 3.60
CA PHE A 77 0.65 4.88 2.37
C PHE A 77 1.68 5.43 1.36
N ALA A 78 1.77 6.76 1.24
CA ALA A 78 2.77 7.40 0.38
C ALA A 78 4.21 7.09 0.82
N ARG A 79 4.48 7.06 2.12
CA ARG A 79 5.80 6.71 2.66
C ARG A 79 6.16 5.25 2.43
N ILE A 80 5.21 4.34 2.60
CA ILE A 80 5.41 2.92 2.32
C ILE A 80 5.75 2.70 0.84
N THR A 81 4.94 3.27 -0.06
CA THR A 81 5.15 3.12 -1.51
C THR A 81 6.45 3.76 -1.97
N ALA A 82 6.85 4.91 -1.39
CA ALA A 82 8.14 5.53 -1.64
C ALA A 82 9.30 4.68 -1.12
N ALA A 83 9.18 4.06 0.06
CA ALA A 83 10.19 3.16 0.60
C ALA A 83 10.39 1.92 -0.29
N PHE A 84 9.32 1.31 -0.76
CA PHE A 84 9.40 0.21 -1.73
C PHE A 84 10.05 0.64 -3.04
N SER A 85 9.67 1.80 -3.59
CA SER A 85 10.31 2.36 -4.78
C SER A 85 11.80 2.64 -4.58
N ALA A 86 12.20 3.14 -3.40
CA ALA A 86 13.60 3.36 -3.05
C ALA A 86 14.40 2.05 -2.98
N CYS A 87 13.75 0.94 -2.62
CA CYS A 87 14.32 -0.41 -2.65
C CYS A 87 14.29 -1.05 -4.05
N GLY A 88 13.72 -0.39 -5.06
CA GLY A 88 13.59 -0.91 -6.43
C GLY A 88 12.52 -1.99 -6.58
N LEU A 89 11.53 -2.01 -5.70
CA LEU A 89 10.41 -2.95 -5.72
C LEU A 89 9.25 -2.40 -6.56
N SER A 90 8.54 -3.30 -7.24
CA SER A 90 7.29 -3.00 -7.93
C SER A 90 6.12 -3.59 -7.15
N ILE A 91 5.17 -2.75 -6.76
CA ILE A 91 3.97 -3.20 -6.05
C ILE A 91 3.00 -3.78 -7.07
N MET A 92 2.65 -5.04 -6.89
CA MET A 92 1.71 -5.77 -7.76
C MET A 92 0.29 -5.73 -7.17
N ARG A 93 0.21 -5.71 -5.84
CA ARG A 93 -1.04 -5.71 -5.09
C ARG A 93 -0.83 -5.04 -3.74
N ALA A 94 -1.82 -4.29 -3.29
CA ALA A 94 -1.85 -3.76 -1.93
C ALA A 94 -3.26 -3.89 -1.35
N ASN A 95 -3.32 -4.22 -0.06
CA ASN A 95 -4.51 -4.09 0.76
C ASN A 95 -4.15 -3.21 1.94
N VAL A 96 -4.89 -2.14 2.11
CA VAL A 96 -4.74 -1.17 3.20
C VAL A 96 -5.99 -1.29 4.05
N GLU A 97 -5.86 -1.61 5.31
CA GLU A 97 -6.97 -1.89 6.19
C GLU A 97 -6.75 -1.20 7.53
N THR A 98 -7.85 -0.79 8.16
CA THR A 98 -7.83 -0.35 9.56
C THR A 98 -8.50 -1.41 10.43
N VAL A 99 -7.79 -1.86 11.45
CA VAL A 99 -8.27 -2.81 12.45
C VAL A 99 -8.62 -2.03 13.71
N GLY A 100 -9.87 -2.17 14.17
CA GLY A 100 -10.38 -1.35 15.26
C GLY A 100 -10.42 0.14 14.91
N GLU A 101 -9.99 0.99 15.84
CA GLU A 101 -10.09 2.43 15.67
C GLU A 101 -8.83 3.09 15.10
N ASP A 102 -7.63 2.51 15.34
CA ASP A 102 -6.37 3.21 15.08
C ASP A 102 -5.22 2.33 14.54
N LEU A 103 -5.43 1.03 14.35
CA LEU A 103 -4.38 0.15 13.90
C LEU A 103 -4.45 -0.06 12.38
N LEU A 104 -3.46 0.48 11.68
CA LEU A 104 -3.27 0.16 10.27
C LEU A 104 -2.64 -1.22 10.15
N TRP A 105 -3.19 -2.04 9.26
CA TRP A 105 -2.68 -3.36 8.90
C TRP A 105 -2.62 -3.46 7.38
N ASP A 106 -1.49 -3.11 6.83
CA ASP A 106 -1.28 -3.02 5.40
C ASP A 106 -0.51 -4.23 4.89
N GLN A 107 -0.95 -4.78 3.76
CA GLN A 107 -0.28 -5.89 3.10
C GLN A 107 0.04 -5.53 1.65
N PHE A 108 1.29 -5.81 1.26
CA PHE A 108 1.79 -5.51 -0.08
C PHE A 108 2.42 -6.75 -0.68
N TRP A 109 2.01 -7.12 -1.87
CA TRP A 109 2.69 -8.12 -2.71
C TRP A 109 3.56 -7.36 -3.70
N VAL A 110 4.85 -7.60 -3.62
CA VAL A 110 5.82 -6.88 -4.44
C VAL A 110 6.66 -7.84 -5.27
N ASN A 111 7.00 -7.43 -6.48
CA ASN A 111 8.04 -8.06 -7.26
C ASN A 111 9.40 -7.46 -6.88
N ASP A 112 10.32 -8.31 -6.42
CA ASP A 112 11.69 -7.92 -6.10
C ASP A 112 12.65 -8.56 -7.10
N PRO A 113 13.21 -7.79 -8.04
CA PRO A 113 14.14 -8.31 -9.04
C PRO A 113 15.47 -8.80 -8.44
N GLU A 114 15.82 -8.34 -7.24
CA GLU A 114 17.07 -8.73 -6.55
C GLU A 114 16.91 -10.03 -5.75
N LEU A 115 15.70 -10.51 -5.50
CA LEU A 115 15.45 -11.69 -4.69
C LEU A 115 16.10 -12.96 -5.24
N LYS A 116 16.22 -13.08 -6.57
CA LYS A 116 16.87 -14.22 -7.23
C LYS A 116 18.38 -14.25 -7.04
N GLN A 117 18.99 -13.12 -6.67
CA GLN A 117 20.44 -12.94 -6.56
C GLN A 117 20.93 -12.85 -5.12
N ARG A 118 20.02 -12.81 -4.14
CA ARG A 118 20.30 -12.62 -2.72
C ARG A 118 19.55 -13.63 -1.87
N GLN A 119 19.99 -13.78 -0.61
CA GLN A 119 19.24 -14.57 0.35
C GLN A 119 17.95 -13.84 0.71
N PRO A 120 16.78 -14.48 0.59
CA PRO A 120 15.49 -13.84 0.80
C PRO A 120 15.36 -13.14 2.15
N GLU A 121 15.80 -13.79 3.22
CA GLU A 121 15.71 -13.27 4.58
C GLU A 121 16.46 -11.94 4.75
N SER A 122 17.71 -11.90 4.29
CA SER A 122 18.55 -10.69 4.36
C SER A 122 17.97 -9.54 3.52
N ARG A 123 17.37 -9.86 2.38
CA ARG A 123 16.74 -8.85 1.53
C ARG A 123 15.46 -8.31 2.14
N ILE A 124 14.64 -9.17 2.72
CA ILE A 124 13.41 -8.80 3.44
C ILE A 124 13.75 -7.90 4.63
N GLU A 125 14.74 -8.25 5.44
CA GLU A 125 15.20 -7.42 6.57
C GLU A 125 15.67 -6.02 6.11
N GLU A 126 16.40 -5.95 4.99
CA GLU A 126 16.83 -4.67 4.42
C GLU A 126 15.63 -3.79 4.05
N VAL A 127 14.65 -4.35 3.35
CA VAL A 127 13.44 -3.64 2.94
C VAL A 127 12.63 -3.19 4.17
N CYS A 128 12.41 -4.08 5.13
CA CYS A 128 11.71 -3.74 6.38
C CYS A 128 12.39 -2.59 7.11
N ARG A 129 13.72 -2.57 7.17
CA ARG A 129 14.47 -1.47 7.79
C ARG A 129 14.25 -0.12 7.08
N VAL A 130 14.14 -0.12 5.75
CA VAL A 130 13.86 1.11 5.00
C VAL A 130 12.42 1.59 5.25
N VAL A 131 11.47 0.67 5.28
CA VAL A 131 10.06 0.97 5.56
C VAL A 131 9.88 1.50 6.97
N THR A 132 10.38 0.80 7.99
CA THR A 132 10.25 1.24 9.39
C THR A 132 10.89 2.60 9.59
N LYS A 133 12.09 2.83 9.07
CA LYS A 133 12.74 4.14 9.14
C LYS A 133 11.90 5.26 8.51
N ALA A 134 11.23 4.99 7.38
CA ALA A 134 10.38 5.98 6.72
C ALA A 134 9.11 6.30 7.52
N LEU A 135 8.61 5.36 8.33
CA LEU A 135 7.38 5.51 9.11
C LEU A 135 7.64 6.01 10.54
N ASP A 136 8.73 5.62 11.16
CA ASP A 136 9.09 6.04 12.52
C ASP A 136 9.53 7.52 12.58
N ASP A 137 10.05 8.05 11.47
CA ASP A 137 10.41 9.48 11.33
C ASP A 137 9.62 10.14 10.18
N PRO A 138 8.36 10.49 10.43
CA PRO A 138 7.47 11.07 9.40
C PRO A 138 7.88 12.48 8.95
N ASP A 139 8.71 13.17 9.71
CA ASP A 139 9.26 14.47 9.33
C ASP A 139 10.53 14.34 8.47
N SER A 140 11.04 13.11 8.33
CA SER A 140 12.16 12.82 7.44
C SER A 140 11.79 13.04 5.97
N VAL A 141 12.83 13.31 5.18
CA VAL A 141 12.67 13.41 3.71
C VAL A 141 12.12 12.10 3.16
N MET A 142 11.12 12.19 2.29
CA MET A 142 10.54 11.04 1.61
C MET A 142 11.62 10.22 0.91
N PRO A 143 11.61 8.88 1.03
CA PRO A 143 12.54 8.04 0.29
C PRO A 143 12.48 8.33 -1.21
N THR A 144 13.64 8.51 -1.82
CA THR A 144 13.73 8.79 -3.26
C THR A 144 13.75 7.47 -4.04
N PRO A 145 12.97 7.33 -5.10
CA PRO A 145 12.98 6.15 -5.95
C PRO A 145 14.39 5.79 -6.44
N ARG A 146 14.75 4.52 -6.33
CA ARG A 146 16.00 4.03 -6.87
C ARG A 146 15.88 3.94 -8.39
N ARG A 147 16.83 4.52 -9.12
CA ARG A 147 16.94 4.27 -10.57
C ARG A 147 17.28 2.80 -10.79
N VAL A 148 16.29 2.03 -11.19
CA VAL A 148 16.53 0.68 -11.69
C VAL A 148 16.99 0.85 -13.13
N TRP A 149 18.26 0.52 -13.42
CA TRP A 149 18.72 0.41 -14.80
C TRP A 149 17.86 -0.68 -15.46
N GLN A 150 16.93 -0.27 -16.31
CA GLN A 150 16.21 -1.22 -17.14
C GLN A 150 17.27 -1.90 -18.01
N THR A 151 17.53 -3.19 -17.77
CA THR A 151 18.28 -4.02 -18.69
C THR A 151 17.62 -3.87 -20.05
N GLN A 152 18.39 -3.45 -21.05
CA GLN A 152 17.98 -3.24 -22.43
C GLN A 152 17.01 -4.34 -22.90
N GLY A 153 15.74 -4.05 -22.97
CA GLY A 153 14.69 -5.00 -23.34
C GLY A 153 13.27 -4.48 -23.20
N SER A 154 13.02 -3.47 -22.37
CA SER A 154 11.75 -2.77 -22.43
C SER A 154 11.75 -1.92 -23.70
N LYS A 155 11.15 -2.45 -24.76
CA LYS A 155 10.77 -1.63 -25.91
C LYS A 155 10.04 -0.43 -25.36
N GLU A 156 10.52 0.79 -25.68
CA GLU A 156 9.66 1.96 -25.60
C GLU A 156 8.29 1.53 -26.15
N PRO A 157 7.19 1.83 -25.46
CA PRO A 157 5.88 1.46 -25.99
C PRO A 157 5.82 2.09 -27.39
N SER A 158 6.06 1.24 -28.39
CA SER A 158 5.85 1.62 -29.79
C SER A 158 4.46 2.20 -29.83
N SER A 159 4.27 3.37 -30.40
CA SER A 159 3.10 4.22 -30.63
C SER A 159 1.74 3.50 -30.72
N VAL A 160 1.48 2.55 -29.85
CA VAL A 160 0.17 1.99 -29.56
C VAL A 160 -0.60 3.15 -28.98
N LEU A 161 -1.74 3.46 -29.53
CA LEU A 161 -2.71 4.43 -29.02
C LEU A 161 -2.94 4.18 -27.54
N LEU A 162 -2.13 4.84 -26.70
CA LEU A 162 -2.24 4.75 -25.26
C LEU A 162 -3.59 5.34 -24.88
N LEU A 163 -4.44 4.54 -24.26
CA LEU A 163 -5.70 5.06 -23.72
C LEU A 163 -5.38 6.19 -22.74
N PRO A 164 -6.10 7.31 -22.81
CA PRO A 164 -5.83 8.41 -21.87
C PRO A 164 -6.05 7.95 -20.43
N THR A 165 -5.20 8.41 -19.51
CA THR A 165 -5.41 8.25 -18.08
C THR A 165 -6.81 8.74 -17.69
N LYS A 166 -7.54 7.92 -16.96
CA LYS A 166 -8.88 8.25 -16.43
C LYS A 166 -8.85 8.23 -14.93
N VAL A 167 -9.41 9.27 -14.32
CA VAL A 167 -9.63 9.37 -12.87
C VAL A 167 -11.12 9.61 -12.67
N LEU A 168 -11.78 8.69 -11.98
CA LEU A 168 -13.22 8.71 -11.73
C LEU A 168 -13.47 8.82 -10.23
N PHE A 169 -14.48 9.59 -9.86
CA PHE A 169 -14.98 9.72 -8.49
C PHE A 169 -16.38 9.17 -8.42
N ASP A 170 -16.66 8.32 -7.43
CA ASP A 170 -17.97 7.78 -7.11
C ASP A 170 -18.28 8.08 -5.65
N ASN A 171 -19.37 8.81 -5.44
CA ASN A 171 -19.92 9.17 -4.12
C ASN A 171 -21.31 8.56 -3.90
N ASP A 172 -21.80 7.74 -4.85
CA ASP A 172 -23.13 7.15 -4.78
C ASP A 172 -23.11 5.77 -4.10
N THR A 173 -21.95 5.09 -4.14
CA THR A 173 -21.82 3.74 -3.58
C THR A 173 -21.68 3.73 -2.07
N PHE A 174 -21.04 4.75 -1.47
CA PHE A 174 -20.83 4.87 -0.02
C PHE A 174 -21.09 6.29 0.49
N ASP A 175 -21.79 6.39 1.62
CA ASP A 175 -22.16 7.69 2.22
C ASP A 175 -20.99 8.38 2.93
N HIS A 176 -19.94 7.63 3.34
CA HIS A 176 -18.91 8.14 4.24
C HIS A 176 -17.53 8.27 3.59
N GLN A 177 -17.37 7.85 2.35
CA GLN A 177 -16.10 7.89 1.64
C GLN A 177 -16.32 7.96 0.12
N THR A 178 -15.34 8.49 -0.58
CA THR A 178 -15.34 8.58 -2.04
C THR A 178 -14.54 7.43 -2.61
N ILE A 179 -15.06 6.74 -3.62
CA ILE A 179 -14.27 5.81 -4.43
C ILE A 179 -13.58 6.61 -5.53
N LEU A 180 -12.27 6.58 -5.54
CA LEU A 180 -11.42 7.12 -6.60
C LEU A 180 -10.86 5.96 -7.41
N SER A 181 -11.31 5.82 -8.65
CA SER A 181 -10.81 4.80 -9.58
C SER A 181 -9.87 5.42 -10.59
N MET A 182 -8.70 4.80 -10.76
CA MET A 182 -7.67 5.26 -11.66
C MET A 182 -7.31 4.19 -12.68
N PHE A 183 -7.33 4.58 -13.96
CA PHE A 183 -6.95 3.72 -15.07
C PHE A 183 -5.82 4.38 -15.83
N THR A 184 -4.67 3.72 -15.89
CA THR A 184 -3.49 4.23 -16.59
C THR A 184 -2.52 3.09 -16.93
N TYR A 185 -1.38 3.41 -17.53
CA TYR A 185 -0.32 2.45 -17.80
C TYR A 185 0.60 2.33 -16.61
N ASP A 186 1.04 1.09 -16.33
CA ASP A 186 2.01 0.84 -15.27
C ASP A 186 3.39 1.37 -15.65
N ARG A 187 4.09 1.87 -14.65
CA ARG A 187 5.49 2.28 -14.72
C ARG A 187 6.16 2.22 -13.34
N PRO A 188 7.48 2.13 -13.28
CA PRO A 188 8.18 2.22 -12.01
C PRO A 188 7.77 3.45 -11.21
N SER A 189 7.60 3.28 -9.91
CA SER A 189 7.22 4.32 -8.94
C SER A 189 5.85 4.98 -9.14
N LEU A 190 5.01 4.48 -10.05
CA LEU A 190 3.71 5.08 -10.35
C LEU A 190 2.82 5.20 -9.10
N LEU A 191 2.70 4.13 -8.32
CA LEU A 191 1.89 4.15 -7.10
C LEU A 191 2.43 5.12 -6.05
N SER A 192 3.77 5.28 -5.98
CA SER A 192 4.40 6.29 -5.13
C SER A 192 4.07 7.72 -5.57
N ASP A 193 4.04 7.98 -6.88
CA ASP A 193 3.67 9.29 -7.41
C ASP A 193 2.19 9.60 -7.16
N ILE A 194 1.30 8.61 -7.36
CA ILE A 194 -0.13 8.74 -7.09
C ILE A 194 -0.38 9.03 -5.61
N SER A 195 0.15 8.18 -4.73
CA SER A 195 -0.07 8.29 -3.29
C SER A 195 0.58 9.55 -2.70
N GLY A 196 1.76 9.93 -3.19
CA GLY A 196 2.41 11.18 -2.84
C GLY A 196 1.59 12.40 -3.23
N THR A 197 0.97 12.39 -4.42
CA THR A 197 0.09 13.46 -4.88
C THR A 197 -1.19 13.55 -4.02
N LEU A 198 -1.81 12.41 -3.71
CA LEU A 198 -2.98 12.39 -2.81
C LEU A 198 -2.63 12.93 -1.42
N SER A 199 -1.48 12.54 -0.87
CA SER A 199 -0.98 13.03 0.41
C SER A 199 -0.74 14.55 0.40
N GLN A 200 -0.13 15.10 -0.65
CA GLN A 200 0.11 16.55 -0.81
C GLN A 200 -1.18 17.36 -0.92
N LEU A 201 -2.26 16.73 -1.33
CA LEU A 201 -3.59 17.33 -1.43
C LEU A 201 -4.46 17.04 -0.20
N ASP A 202 -3.87 16.59 0.91
CA ASP A 202 -4.60 16.27 2.14
C ASP A 202 -5.75 15.27 1.91
N VAL A 203 -5.54 14.29 1.02
CA VAL A 203 -6.46 13.19 0.78
C VAL A 203 -6.00 11.98 1.59
N VAL A 204 -6.89 11.49 2.44
CA VAL A 204 -6.64 10.30 3.29
C VAL A 204 -7.08 9.06 2.54
N ILE A 205 -6.19 8.10 2.38
CA ILE A 205 -6.50 6.77 1.84
C ILE A 205 -6.92 5.88 3.00
N GLN A 206 -8.18 5.44 2.99
CA GLN A 206 -8.76 4.54 4.00
C GLN A 206 -8.58 3.08 3.62
N PHE A 207 -8.69 2.79 2.33
CA PHE A 207 -8.53 1.48 1.74
C PHE A 207 -8.01 1.63 0.31
N ALA A 208 -7.15 0.72 -0.12
CA ALA A 208 -6.69 0.68 -1.51
C ALA A 208 -6.68 -0.75 -2.03
N LYS A 209 -7.22 -0.93 -3.22
CA LYS A 209 -7.08 -2.15 -3.99
C LYS A 209 -6.27 -1.85 -5.23
N ILE A 210 -5.04 -2.31 -5.23
CA ILE A 210 -4.09 -2.17 -6.31
C ILE A 210 -4.05 -3.49 -7.06
N ASP A 211 -4.26 -3.44 -8.37
CA ASP A 211 -4.24 -4.64 -9.21
C ASP A 211 -3.64 -4.28 -10.57
N THR A 212 -2.46 -4.82 -10.81
CA THR A 212 -1.74 -4.60 -12.07
C THR A 212 -1.94 -5.79 -12.98
N HIS A 213 -2.64 -5.59 -14.09
CA HIS A 213 -2.83 -6.59 -15.14
C HIS A 213 -2.06 -6.20 -16.40
N LEU A 214 -1.01 -6.96 -16.72
CA LEU A 214 -0.11 -6.70 -17.85
C LEU A 214 0.50 -5.29 -17.72
N ASP A 215 0.21 -4.41 -18.69
CA ASP A 215 0.74 -3.04 -18.73
C ASP A 215 -0.31 -1.98 -18.33
N GLN A 216 -1.45 -2.40 -17.77
CA GLN A 216 -2.53 -1.51 -17.33
C GLN A 216 -2.84 -1.70 -15.87
N ILE A 217 -3.05 -0.60 -15.19
CA ILE A 217 -3.53 -0.58 -13.81
C ILE A 217 -5.00 -0.15 -13.76
N ALA A 218 -5.72 -0.76 -12.85
CA ALA A 218 -7.07 -0.41 -12.46
C ALA A 218 -7.10 -0.27 -10.94
N ASP A 219 -6.48 0.81 -10.44
CA ASP A 219 -6.37 1.04 -9.01
C ASP A 219 -7.64 1.70 -8.48
N VAL A 220 -8.08 1.22 -7.33
CA VAL A 220 -9.25 1.72 -6.63
C VAL A 220 -8.84 2.15 -5.23
N PHE A 221 -9.06 3.41 -4.93
CA PHE A 221 -8.81 4.01 -3.61
C PHE A 221 -10.13 4.44 -2.99
N TYR A 222 -10.30 4.13 -1.72
CA TYR A 222 -11.38 4.66 -0.91
C TYR A 222 -10.79 5.81 -0.09
N VAL A 223 -11.25 7.01 -0.34
CA VAL A 223 -10.60 8.24 0.14
C VAL A 223 -11.57 9.17 0.85
N THR A 224 -11.02 9.97 1.75
CA THR A 224 -11.74 11.05 2.43
C THR A 224 -10.89 12.32 2.45
N ASN A 225 -11.51 13.44 2.79
CA ASN A 225 -10.80 14.62 3.26
C ASN A 225 -10.18 14.38 4.64
N LEU A 226 -9.34 15.29 5.12
CA LEU A 226 -8.72 15.24 6.45
C LEU A 226 -9.71 15.10 7.60
N ASP A 227 -10.88 15.73 7.47
CA ASP A 227 -11.95 15.70 8.47
C ASP A 227 -12.79 14.42 8.43
N GLY A 228 -12.42 13.47 7.58
CA GLY A 228 -13.12 12.20 7.38
C GLY A 228 -14.34 12.29 6.47
N SER A 229 -14.68 13.46 5.93
CA SER A 229 -15.79 13.63 5.00
C SER A 229 -15.47 13.12 3.60
N PRO A 230 -16.47 12.66 2.82
CA PRO A 230 -16.28 12.31 1.42
C PRO A 230 -15.92 13.53 0.56
N ILE A 231 -15.26 13.31 -0.57
CA ILE A 231 -14.83 14.35 -1.50
C ILE A 231 -15.96 14.60 -2.51
N THR A 232 -16.95 15.42 -2.12
CA THR A 232 -18.14 15.68 -2.95
C THR A 232 -18.06 16.97 -3.75
N ASP A 233 -17.20 17.91 -3.34
CA ASP A 233 -17.01 19.18 -4.03
C ASP A 233 -16.36 18.98 -5.41
N SER A 234 -17.03 19.48 -6.47
CA SER A 234 -16.60 19.28 -7.85
C SER A 234 -15.28 19.97 -8.19
N ASP A 235 -15.01 21.16 -7.62
CA ASP A 235 -13.77 21.88 -7.88
C ASP A 235 -12.59 21.18 -7.20
N ARG A 236 -12.83 20.60 -6.02
CA ARG A 236 -11.89 19.75 -5.31
C ARG A 236 -11.57 18.49 -6.09
N GLN A 237 -12.60 17.79 -6.60
CA GLN A 237 -12.43 16.61 -7.45
C GLN A 237 -11.62 16.92 -8.71
N GLU A 238 -11.90 18.05 -9.35
CA GLU A 238 -11.17 18.47 -10.55
C GLU A 238 -9.70 18.80 -10.24
N THR A 239 -9.43 19.46 -9.12
CA THR A 239 -8.07 19.72 -8.63
C THR A 239 -7.29 18.42 -8.43
N ILE A 240 -7.88 17.43 -7.74
CA ILE A 240 -7.28 16.12 -7.51
C ILE A 240 -7.06 15.40 -8.83
N ARG A 241 -8.06 15.39 -9.72
CA ARG A 241 -7.98 14.74 -11.04
C ARG A 241 -6.81 15.29 -11.85
N ASN A 242 -6.70 16.59 -11.95
CA ASN A 242 -5.64 17.24 -12.73
C ASN A 242 -4.26 16.95 -12.15
N ALA A 243 -4.10 17.02 -10.85
CA ALA A 243 -2.84 16.71 -10.17
C ALA A 243 -2.41 15.25 -10.38
N LEU A 244 -3.36 14.30 -10.31
CA LEU A 244 -3.08 12.88 -10.56
C LEU A 244 -2.69 12.62 -12.02
N VAL A 245 -3.41 13.23 -12.98
CA VAL A 245 -3.08 13.11 -14.41
C VAL A 245 -1.69 13.67 -14.69
N ASP A 246 -1.31 14.78 -14.06
CA ASP A 246 0.02 15.36 -14.21
C ASP A 246 1.10 14.52 -13.54
N ALA A 247 0.83 13.93 -12.37
CA ALA A 247 1.76 13.04 -11.68
C ALA A 247 2.10 11.79 -12.52
N VAL A 248 1.11 11.23 -13.21
CA VAL A 248 1.29 10.05 -14.07
C VAL A 248 2.13 10.33 -15.31
N ARG A 249 2.04 11.56 -15.83
CA ARG A 249 2.78 11.98 -17.03
C ARG A 249 4.24 12.29 -16.79
N LYS A 250 4.66 12.41 -15.52
CA LYS A 250 6.07 12.69 -15.20
C LYS A 250 6.95 11.57 -15.74
N PRO A 251 8.00 11.89 -16.50
CA PRO A 251 8.98 10.88 -16.88
C PRO A 251 9.61 10.30 -15.61
N VAL A 252 9.90 9.01 -15.63
CA VAL A 252 10.64 8.35 -14.55
C VAL A 252 12.01 9.03 -14.44
N PRO A 253 12.40 9.56 -13.27
CA PRO A 253 13.65 10.28 -13.09
C PRO A 253 14.89 9.40 -13.35
#